data_cee3c1a78a2b3497bbb26aeb7489393e
#
_entry.id   cee3c1a78a2b3497bbb26aeb7489393e
#
_cell.length_a   1.000
_cell.length_b   1.000
_cell.length_c   1.000
_cell.angle_alpha   90.00
_cell.angle_beta   90.00
_cell.angle_gamma   90.00
#
_symmetry.space_group_name_H-M   'P 1'
#
loop_
_entity.id
_entity.type
_entity.pdbx_description
1 polymer ?
#
loop_
_entity_poly.entity_id
_entity_poly.type
_entity_poly.pdbx_seq_one_letter_code
_entity_poly.pdbx_strand_id
1 'polypeptide(L)'
;FSRDGDYFSLSQFNLDHFTDPEIVLYKIGETRLEDFIRIQSDDMWTIVFQDQVLGQTQEYFASTIEKIPYPTSIKRVEPLFDIHLEQSNYVIIAPDSFRQILDPIVQHYDAIIKTPEAIYRTYSNGVNSPHAIKEFLTDAYLFWSLVPEYLLIAQDISIPAMFILTKEYGASISDYWYSLLNGDDYVPEISTGRFPASNRSELEIMVHKNMNIINNDDQTWENSVLMIAGYDNEFRTQTEELIPDLVKKGYFPERLYVDMFSEGGPHWGNTDSLIQIFEEGVSYINFFGHGGGAIWGDRSLFTLDDFSNLNNSGKLPFVTSMTCFTGDMNNPNALGKKMLSHQNGGAYGWFGASGVGWTINDYLLLEKIHDRLFGDHNVSESIGKLINQSKVEYLFNNTIWPEIALSQLFQFNLLGDPALNIQNYNSAEADLGNYSIDSDSNLNLNINNSFIDSLMIQWLDEDYLPLTGKILTNETQINLPDNIDSTRIRLVGVYKDENNHNNQLSLSAQVDDTFIDIKDITPEFPVIGDSVSFTAHIGALENITKVECWVDSIFYTNMIEEKESEYTLE
;
A
#
# COMPACT_ATOMS: atom_id res chain seq x y z
N PHE A 1 -8.10 -10.30 -29.11
CA PHE A 1 -8.36 -11.10 -27.91
C PHE A 1 -7.06 -11.68 -27.40
N SER A 2 -6.98 -11.97 -26.12
CA SER A 2 -5.83 -12.55 -25.44
C SER A 2 -6.24 -13.80 -24.66
N ARG A 3 -5.31 -14.67 -24.37
CA ARG A 3 -5.50 -15.85 -23.53
C ARG A 3 -4.20 -16.26 -22.87
N ASP A 4 -4.26 -16.57 -21.59
CA ASP A 4 -3.23 -17.29 -20.85
C ASP A 4 -3.42 -18.80 -21.02
N GLY A 5 -2.33 -19.55 -21.09
CA GLY A 5 -2.38 -20.99 -21.29
C GLY A 5 -1.47 -21.75 -20.35
N ASP A 6 -1.84 -22.99 -20.08
CA ASP A 6 -0.97 -23.93 -19.37
C ASP A 6 0.28 -24.25 -20.19
N TYR A 7 1.42 -24.43 -19.55
CA TYR A 7 2.77 -24.57 -20.14
C TYR A 7 2.94 -25.65 -21.22
N PHE A 8 1.96 -26.53 -21.43
CA PHE A 8 2.09 -27.67 -22.36
C PHE A 8 0.84 -27.97 -23.21
N SER A 9 -0.16 -27.11 -23.22
CA SER A 9 -1.40 -27.39 -23.97
C SER A 9 -1.51 -26.60 -25.25
N LEU A 10 -1.83 -27.31 -26.33
CA LEU A 10 -2.28 -26.72 -27.58
C LEU A 10 -3.73 -26.23 -27.38
N SER A 11 -3.96 -24.94 -27.48
CA SER A 11 -5.29 -24.34 -27.35
C SER A 11 -5.94 -24.17 -28.72
N GLN A 12 -7.21 -24.53 -28.86
CA GLN A 12 -8.00 -24.28 -30.05
C GLN A 12 -8.84 -23.02 -29.86
N PHE A 13 -8.83 -22.17 -30.87
CA PHE A 13 -9.57 -20.93 -30.94
C PHE A 13 -10.57 -20.97 -32.09
N ASN A 14 -11.79 -20.51 -31.83
CA ASN A 14 -12.83 -20.30 -32.80
C ASN A 14 -13.21 -18.83 -32.82
N LEU A 15 -13.03 -18.16 -33.96
CA LEU A 15 -13.43 -16.77 -34.17
C LEU A 15 -14.48 -16.74 -35.28
N ASP A 16 -15.62 -16.18 -34.99
CA ASP A 16 -16.79 -16.19 -35.87
C ASP A 16 -17.22 -14.79 -36.31
N HIS A 17 -18.32 -14.70 -37.04
CA HIS A 17 -18.94 -13.47 -37.54
C HIS A 17 -18.11 -12.67 -38.56
N PHE A 18 -17.23 -13.33 -39.34
CA PHE A 18 -16.59 -12.64 -40.45
C PHE A 18 -17.51 -12.65 -41.67
N THR A 19 -17.58 -11.50 -42.36
CA THR A 19 -18.45 -11.29 -43.51
C THR A 19 -17.82 -11.73 -44.82
N ASP A 20 -16.53 -12.05 -44.85
CA ASP A 20 -15.74 -12.40 -46.01
C ASP A 20 -14.76 -13.53 -45.69
N PRO A 21 -14.46 -14.48 -46.60
CA PRO A 21 -13.50 -15.56 -46.39
C PRO A 21 -12.05 -15.09 -46.41
N GLU A 22 -11.75 -13.92 -46.96
CA GLU A 22 -10.39 -13.35 -46.96
C GLU A 22 -10.05 -12.73 -45.60
N ILE A 23 -9.73 -13.61 -44.65
CA ILE A 23 -9.41 -13.25 -43.27
C ILE A 23 -7.91 -13.32 -43.08
N VAL A 24 -7.37 -12.30 -42.39
CA VAL A 24 -6.01 -12.29 -41.88
C VAL A 24 -6.02 -12.49 -40.36
N LEU A 25 -5.05 -13.25 -39.89
CA LEU A 25 -4.87 -13.55 -38.49
C LEU A 25 -3.41 -13.28 -38.11
N TYR A 26 -3.19 -12.44 -37.15
CA TYR A 26 -1.86 -12.13 -36.63
C TYR A 26 -1.77 -12.52 -35.15
N LYS A 27 -0.67 -13.13 -34.78
CA LYS A 27 -0.22 -13.22 -33.39
C LYS A 27 0.63 -11.98 -33.14
N ILE A 28 0.15 -11.08 -32.29
CA ILE A 28 0.74 -9.75 -32.11
C ILE A 28 2.16 -9.88 -31.55
N GLY A 29 3.09 -9.16 -32.17
CA GLY A 29 4.51 -9.19 -31.82
C GLY A 29 5.31 -10.36 -32.39
N GLU A 30 4.65 -11.38 -32.98
CA GLU A 30 5.32 -12.58 -33.45
C GLU A 30 5.17 -12.78 -34.96
N THR A 31 3.97 -13.18 -35.44
CA THR A 31 3.80 -13.63 -36.83
C THR A 31 2.39 -13.49 -37.33
N ARG A 32 2.24 -13.59 -38.66
CA ARG A 32 0.97 -13.88 -39.32
C ARG A 32 0.71 -15.37 -39.30
N LEU A 33 -0.46 -15.79 -38.81
CA LEU A 33 -0.89 -17.16 -38.83
C LEU A 33 -1.66 -17.43 -40.12
N GLU A 34 -1.23 -18.44 -40.91
CA GLU A 34 -1.86 -18.81 -42.19
C GLU A 34 -2.56 -20.16 -42.12
N ASP A 35 -2.18 -21.00 -41.17
CA ASP A 35 -2.67 -22.37 -40.99
C ASP A 35 -3.92 -22.38 -40.10
N PHE A 36 -5.04 -21.90 -40.65
CA PHE A 36 -6.35 -21.96 -39.99
C PHE A 36 -7.44 -22.46 -40.93
N ILE A 37 -8.42 -23.12 -40.36
CA ILE A 37 -9.57 -23.68 -41.10
C ILE A 37 -10.64 -22.59 -41.20
N ARG A 38 -11.24 -22.44 -42.38
CA ARG A 38 -12.38 -21.55 -42.61
C ARG A 38 -13.64 -22.40 -42.73
N ILE A 39 -14.66 -22.07 -41.98
CA ILE A 39 -15.95 -22.73 -41.95
C ILE A 39 -17.01 -21.69 -42.29
N GLN A 40 -17.83 -21.98 -43.33
CA GLN A 40 -18.96 -21.12 -43.66
C GLN A 40 -20.22 -21.68 -43.01
N SER A 41 -20.98 -20.81 -42.38
CA SER A 41 -22.32 -21.09 -41.88
C SER A 41 -23.21 -19.90 -42.22
N ASP A 42 -24.25 -20.16 -43.02
CA ASP A 42 -25.09 -19.14 -43.64
C ASP A 42 -24.23 -18.13 -44.44
N ASP A 43 -24.37 -16.82 -44.17
CA ASP A 43 -23.62 -15.75 -44.82
C ASP A 43 -22.36 -15.30 -44.03
N MET A 44 -21.96 -16.09 -43.04
CA MET A 44 -20.85 -15.74 -42.13
C MET A 44 -19.76 -16.81 -42.18
N TRP A 45 -18.54 -16.35 -41.88
CA TRP A 45 -17.36 -17.20 -41.78
C TRP A 45 -16.85 -17.28 -40.36
N THR A 46 -16.38 -18.47 -39.99
CA THR A 46 -15.65 -18.75 -38.75
C THR A 46 -14.27 -19.27 -39.10
N ILE A 47 -13.24 -18.79 -38.41
CA ILE A 47 -11.91 -19.39 -38.46
C ILE A 47 -11.63 -20.21 -37.21
N VAL A 48 -10.98 -21.35 -37.41
CA VAL A 48 -10.54 -22.24 -36.33
C VAL A 48 -9.04 -22.44 -36.47
N PHE A 49 -8.31 -22.15 -35.44
CA PHE A 49 -6.87 -22.37 -35.40
C PHE A 49 -6.43 -22.91 -34.05
N GLN A 50 -5.23 -23.44 -33.99
CA GLN A 50 -4.60 -23.91 -32.77
C GLN A 50 -3.27 -23.17 -32.57
N ASP A 51 -2.98 -22.81 -31.34
CA ASP A 51 -1.69 -22.26 -30.98
C ASP A 51 -1.29 -22.73 -29.58
N GLN A 52 0.00 -22.80 -29.35
CA GLN A 52 0.57 -23.07 -28.03
C GLN A 52 0.77 -21.75 -27.31
N VAL A 53 0.01 -21.56 -26.23
CA VAL A 53 0.14 -20.39 -25.37
C VAL A 53 1.02 -20.78 -24.18
N LEU A 54 2.23 -20.26 -24.15
CA LEU A 54 3.28 -20.63 -23.20
C LEU A 54 3.33 -19.61 -22.06
N GLY A 55 2.47 -19.75 -21.05
CA GLY A 55 2.60 -19.02 -19.78
C GLY A 55 2.59 -17.48 -19.84
N GLN A 56 2.35 -16.92 -21.02
CA GLN A 56 2.26 -15.47 -21.25
C GLN A 56 0.95 -15.15 -21.95
N THR A 57 0.41 -13.96 -21.69
CA THR A 57 -0.75 -13.47 -22.43
C THR A 57 -0.38 -13.29 -23.90
N GLN A 58 -1.07 -14.03 -24.78
CA GLN A 58 -0.92 -13.89 -26.21
C GLN A 58 -2.08 -13.11 -26.80
N GLU A 59 -1.75 -12.08 -27.57
CA GLU A 59 -2.74 -11.26 -28.27
C GLU A 59 -2.84 -11.67 -29.73
N TYR A 60 -4.08 -11.73 -30.23
CA TYR A 60 -4.35 -12.05 -31.63
C TYR A 60 -5.22 -10.97 -32.24
N PHE A 61 -4.92 -10.61 -33.47
CA PHE A 61 -5.74 -9.74 -34.29
C PHE A 61 -6.28 -10.53 -35.49
N ALA A 62 -7.59 -10.53 -35.66
CA ALA A 62 -8.24 -11.11 -36.83
C ALA A 62 -9.19 -10.11 -37.49
N SER A 63 -9.13 -10.00 -38.79
CA SER A 63 -10.00 -9.11 -39.59
C SER A 63 -10.15 -9.63 -41.01
N THR A 64 -11.24 -9.27 -41.68
CA THR A 64 -11.31 -9.38 -43.15
C THR A 64 -10.39 -8.33 -43.79
N ILE A 65 -9.78 -8.68 -44.94
CA ILE A 65 -8.82 -7.77 -45.59
C ILE A 65 -9.45 -6.41 -45.89
N GLU A 66 -10.70 -6.38 -46.32
CA GLU A 66 -11.41 -5.13 -46.63
C GLU A 66 -11.59 -4.20 -45.43
N LYS A 67 -11.60 -4.74 -44.22
CA LYS A 67 -11.77 -3.93 -42.97
C LYS A 67 -10.46 -3.49 -42.37
N ILE A 68 -9.33 -3.91 -42.91
CA ILE A 68 -8.02 -3.41 -42.43
C ILE A 68 -7.83 -1.98 -42.91
N PRO A 69 -7.70 -1.03 -41.98
CA PRO A 69 -7.45 0.36 -42.38
C PRO A 69 -6.07 0.47 -43.06
N TYR A 70 -6.04 1.16 -44.18
CA TYR A 70 -4.78 1.55 -44.79
C TYR A 70 -4.10 2.63 -43.92
N PRO A 71 -2.74 2.61 -43.80
CA PRO A 71 -2.04 3.65 -43.08
C PRO A 71 -2.27 5.00 -43.78
N THR A 72 -2.76 5.98 -43.03
CA THR A 72 -2.99 7.33 -43.53
C THR A 72 -1.71 8.10 -43.80
N SER A 73 -0.62 7.69 -43.17
CA SER A 73 0.73 8.20 -43.43
C SER A 73 1.78 7.15 -43.06
N ILE A 74 2.86 7.13 -43.81
CA ILE A 74 4.06 6.38 -43.50
C ILE A 74 5.19 7.39 -43.34
N LYS A 75 5.80 7.44 -42.16
CA LYS A 75 6.96 8.30 -41.89
C LYS A 75 8.16 7.43 -41.62
N ARG A 76 9.33 7.85 -42.12
CA ARG A 76 10.61 7.24 -41.73
C ARG A 76 10.82 7.51 -40.25
N VAL A 77 11.10 6.47 -39.50
CA VAL A 77 11.52 6.60 -38.12
C VAL A 77 13.02 6.96 -38.14
N GLU A 78 13.36 8.13 -37.61
CA GLU A 78 14.74 8.51 -37.41
C GLU A 78 15.38 7.54 -36.38
N PRO A 79 16.69 7.21 -36.53
CA PRO A 79 17.38 6.41 -35.53
C PRO A 79 17.25 7.07 -34.17
N LEU A 80 16.90 6.28 -33.17
CA LEU A 80 16.83 6.77 -31.79
C LEU A 80 18.23 7.01 -31.24
N PHE A 81 18.38 8.05 -30.44
CA PHE A 81 19.40 8.09 -29.43
C PHE A 81 19.27 6.87 -28.53
N ASP A 82 20.40 6.36 -28.06
CA ASP A 82 20.38 5.25 -27.12
C ASP A 82 19.58 5.63 -25.88
N ILE A 83 18.45 4.94 -25.67
CA ILE A 83 17.52 5.21 -24.57
C ILE A 83 18.16 4.96 -23.20
N HIS A 84 19.29 4.25 -23.15
CA HIS A 84 20.02 3.88 -21.94
C HIS A 84 21.18 4.83 -21.59
N LEU A 85 21.41 5.91 -22.36
CA LEU A 85 22.47 6.88 -22.06
C LEU A 85 22.29 7.60 -20.73
N GLU A 86 21.04 7.96 -20.39
CA GLU A 86 20.70 8.54 -19.10
C GLU A 86 20.20 7.44 -18.17
N GLN A 87 20.77 7.36 -16.98
CA GLN A 87 20.48 6.34 -15.96
C GLN A 87 20.15 7.01 -14.62
N SER A 88 19.27 6.44 -13.88
CA SER A 88 18.90 6.84 -12.52
C SER A 88 18.28 5.65 -11.79
N ASN A 89 18.35 5.65 -10.47
CA ASN A 89 17.62 4.71 -9.64
C ASN A 89 16.11 5.02 -9.61
N TYR A 90 15.69 6.19 -10.11
CA TYR A 90 14.28 6.56 -10.23
C TYR A 90 13.90 6.89 -11.67
N VAL A 91 13.10 6.02 -12.27
CA VAL A 91 12.62 6.16 -13.65
C VAL A 91 11.17 6.64 -13.64
N ILE A 92 10.90 7.71 -14.40
CA ILE A 92 9.54 8.20 -14.64
C ILE A 92 9.20 7.92 -16.10
N ILE A 93 8.06 7.26 -16.35
CA ILE A 93 7.52 7.10 -17.71
C ILE A 93 6.36 8.08 -17.87
N ALA A 94 6.54 9.05 -18.77
CA ALA A 94 5.58 10.12 -19.01
C ALA A 94 5.66 10.65 -20.44
N PRO A 95 4.55 11.12 -21.04
CA PRO A 95 4.59 11.83 -22.31
C PRO A 95 5.39 13.14 -22.17
N ASP A 96 6.06 13.55 -23.24
CA ASP A 96 6.92 14.75 -23.24
C ASP A 96 6.15 16.02 -22.82
N SER A 97 4.84 16.08 -23.10
CA SER A 97 3.97 17.18 -22.67
C SER A 97 3.83 17.33 -21.15
N PHE A 98 4.18 16.31 -20.37
CA PHE A 98 4.10 16.30 -18.90
C PHE A 98 5.44 16.61 -18.21
N ARG A 99 6.53 16.62 -18.97
CA ARG A 99 7.91 16.80 -18.47
C ARG A 99 8.04 17.97 -17.50
N GLN A 100 7.60 19.17 -17.92
CA GLN A 100 7.73 20.39 -17.12
C GLN A 100 6.98 20.30 -15.77
N ILE A 101 5.85 19.58 -15.73
CA ILE A 101 5.06 19.40 -14.50
C ILE A 101 5.81 18.51 -13.51
N LEU A 102 6.58 17.54 -14.02
CA LEU A 102 7.34 16.57 -13.25
C LEU A 102 8.70 17.08 -12.76
N ASP A 103 9.15 18.27 -13.24
CA ASP A 103 10.45 18.85 -12.87
C ASP A 103 10.70 18.87 -11.34
N PRO A 104 9.73 19.20 -10.46
CA PRO A 104 9.97 19.17 -9.02
C PRO A 104 10.34 17.78 -8.49
N ILE A 105 9.69 16.72 -8.97
CA ILE A 105 9.99 15.34 -8.58
C ILE A 105 11.36 14.92 -9.14
N VAL A 106 11.62 15.27 -10.41
CA VAL A 106 12.93 15.00 -11.06
C VAL A 106 14.07 15.63 -10.27
N GLN A 107 13.92 16.88 -9.83
CA GLN A 107 14.95 17.59 -9.07
C GLN A 107 15.12 17.02 -7.65
N HIS A 108 14.04 16.59 -7.01
CA HIS A 108 14.10 16.06 -5.66
C HIS A 108 14.80 14.70 -5.59
N TYR A 109 14.51 13.81 -6.55
CA TYR A 109 15.02 12.43 -6.53
C TYR A 109 16.17 12.18 -7.52
N ASP A 110 16.64 13.18 -8.25
CA ASP A 110 17.55 13.01 -9.40
C ASP A 110 17.01 11.98 -10.42
N ALA A 111 15.68 12.02 -10.63
CA ALA A 111 14.97 11.09 -11.48
C ALA A 111 15.16 11.39 -12.97
N ILE A 112 14.90 10.41 -13.84
CA ILE A 112 14.89 10.61 -15.27
C ILE A 112 13.53 10.34 -15.88
N ILE A 113 13.18 11.10 -16.93
CA ILE A 113 11.94 10.89 -17.67
C ILE A 113 12.23 10.20 -19.00
N LYS A 114 11.60 9.04 -19.21
CA LYS A 114 11.56 8.33 -20.49
C LYS A 114 10.16 8.43 -21.09
N THR A 115 10.08 8.79 -22.37
CA THR A 115 8.78 8.90 -23.03
C THR A 115 8.30 7.53 -23.52
N PRO A 116 6.97 7.24 -23.43
CA PRO A 116 6.41 5.99 -23.96
C PRO A 116 6.78 5.79 -25.45
N GLU A 117 6.74 6.86 -26.24
CA GLU A 117 7.07 6.82 -27.67
C GLU A 117 8.52 6.37 -27.91
N ALA A 118 9.48 6.79 -27.09
CA ALA A 118 10.86 6.36 -27.21
C ALA A 118 11.01 4.88 -26.88
N ILE A 119 10.32 4.42 -25.82
CA ILE A 119 10.31 3.00 -25.41
C ILE A 119 9.67 2.15 -26.51
N TYR A 120 8.48 2.52 -26.99
CA TYR A 120 7.78 1.75 -28.03
C TYR A 120 8.57 1.68 -29.33
N ARG A 121 9.24 2.75 -29.74
CA ARG A 121 10.09 2.73 -30.92
C ARG A 121 11.21 1.73 -30.78
N THR A 122 11.82 1.63 -29.61
CA THR A 122 12.98 0.77 -29.38
C THR A 122 12.57 -0.71 -29.29
N TYR A 123 11.51 -1.01 -28.55
CA TYR A 123 11.16 -2.37 -28.15
C TYR A 123 9.97 -2.98 -28.88
N SER A 124 9.09 -2.16 -29.50
CA SER A 124 7.88 -2.66 -30.15
C SER A 124 7.60 -2.02 -31.52
N ASN A 125 8.64 -1.49 -32.19
CA ASN A 125 8.50 -0.83 -33.50
C ASN A 125 7.44 0.30 -33.51
N GLY A 126 7.26 1.00 -32.39
CA GLY A 126 6.31 2.09 -32.24
C GLY A 126 4.89 1.65 -31.88
N VAL A 127 4.68 0.38 -31.60
CA VAL A 127 3.37 -0.14 -31.13
C VAL A 127 3.28 0.08 -29.63
N ASN A 128 2.15 0.64 -29.17
CA ASN A 128 1.84 0.76 -27.75
C ASN A 128 1.72 -0.63 -27.13
N SER A 129 2.62 -0.98 -26.23
CA SER A 129 2.70 -2.32 -25.65
C SER A 129 3.22 -2.28 -24.22
N PRO A 130 2.53 -2.93 -23.25
CA PRO A 130 3.06 -3.09 -21.91
C PRO A 130 4.37 -3.92 -21.92
N HIS A 131 4.52 -4.88 -22.81
CA HIS A 131 5.74 -5.67 -22.94
C HIS A 131 6.95 -4.82 -23.31
N ALA A 132 6.78 -3.81 -24.19
CA ALA A 132 7.88 -2.89 -24.52
C ALA A 132 8.38 -2.10 -23.30
N ILE A 133 7.48 -1.69 -22.42
CA ILE A 133 7.83 -1.04 -21.15
C ILE A 133 8.58 -2.03 -20.25
N LYS A 134 8.08 -3.25 -20.15
CA LYS A 134 8.69 -4.32 -19.36
C LYS A 134 10.12 -4.64 -19.83
N GLU A 135 10.30 -4.82 -21.15
CA GLU A 135 11.62 -5.09 -21.75
C GLU A 135 12.61 -3.94 -21.49
N PHE A 136 12.16 -2.69 -21.64
CA PHE A 136 12.98 -1.52 -21.31
C PHE A 136 13.44 -1.53 -19.84
N LEU A 137 12.50 -1.81 -18.91
CA LEU A 137 12.81 -1.87 -17.47
C LEU A 137 13.74 -3.04 -17.14
N THR A 138 13.55 -4.19 -17.80
CA THR A 138 14.40 -5.36 -17.63
C THR A 138 15.83 -5.07 -18.09
N ASP A 139 15.99 -4.45 -19.26
CA ASP A 139 17.31 -4.03 -19.75
C ASP A 139 17.94 -2.99 -18.82
N ALA A 140 17.17 -2.03 -18.34
CA ALA A 140 17.65 -1.05 -17.38
C ALA A 140 18.13 -1.72 -16.08
N TYR A 141 17.36 -2.64 -15.53
CA TYR A 141 17.71 -3.39 -14.33
C TYR A 141 18.98 -4.23 -14.51
N LEU A 142 19.12 -4.91 -15.66
CA LEU A 142 20.24 -5.82 -15.90
C LEU A 142 21.54 -5.12 -16.33
N PHE A 143 21.47 -3.98 -17.02
CA PHE A 143 22.62 -3.41 -17.69
C PHE A 143 23.00 -2.00 -17.24
N TRP A 144 22.16 -1.28 -16.50
CA TRP A 144 22.55 0.04 -16.00
C TRP A 144 23.50 -0.09 -14.82
N SER A 145 24.47 0.83 -14.76
CA SER A 145 25.35 0.96 -13.59
C SER A 145 24.60 1.60 -12.40
N LEU A 146 23.60 2.41 -12.68
CA LEU A 146 22.66 2.96 -11.70
C LEU A 146 21.33 2.23 -11.87
N VAL A 147 21.19 1.11 -11.14
CA VAL A 147 20.04 0.21 -11.24
C VAL A 147 18.76 0.92 -10.76
N PRO A 148 17.67 0.85 -11.53
CA PRO A 148 16.38 1.37 -11.06
C PRO A 148 15.90 0.70 -9.79
N GLU A 149 15.43 1.50 -8.85
CA GLU A 149 14.72 1.06 -7.63
C GLU A 149 13.25 1.45 -7.68
N TYR A 150 12.94 2.53 -8.39
CA TYR A 150 11.60 3.11 -8.46
C TYR A 150 11.16 3.36 -9.90
N LEU A 151 9.89 3.07 -10.14
CA LEU A 151 9.17 3.41 -11.36
C LEU A 151 7.92 4.22 -11.03
N LEU A 152 7.82 5.44 -11.54
CA LEU A 152 6.59 6.22 -11.55
C LEU A 152 6.01 6.29 -12.96
N ILE A 153 4.78 5.84 -13.15
CA ILE A 153 4.04 6.01 -14.39
C ILE A 153 3.15 7.24 -14.24
N ALA A 154 3.49 8.33 -14.94
CA ALA A 154 2.79 9.60 -14.80
C ALA A 154 1.80 9.83 -15.95
N GLN A 155 0.81 8.97 -16.03
CA GLN A 155 -0.38 9.06 -16.91
C GLN A 155 -1.37 7.95 -16.54
N ASP A 156 -2.64 8.10 -16.97
CA ASP A 156 -3.64 7.03 -16.89
C ASP A 156 -3.29 5.84 -17.81
N ILE A 157 -4.24 5.01 -18.13
CA ILE A 157 -4.03 3.82 -18.99
C ILE A 157 -3.65 4.14 -20.44
N SER A 158 -3.50 5.41 -20.82
CA SER A 158 -2.84 5.78 -22.08
C SER A 158 -1.39 5.29 -22.13
N ILE A 159 -0.74 5.17 -20.96
CA ILE A 159 0.41 4.29 -20.75
C ILE A 159 -0.15 2.99 -20.18
N PRO A 160 -0.13 1.87 -20.94
CA PRO A 160 -0.86 0.66 -20.58
C PRO A 160 -0.36 0.07 -19.26
N ALA A 161 -1.29 -0.53 -18.51
CA ALA A 161 -1.01 -1.49 -17.46
C ALA A 161 -1.21 -2.91 -18.01
N MET A 162 -0.66 -3.91 -17.33
CA MET A 162 -0.87 -5.30 -17.73
C MET A 162 -2.26 -5.80 -17.33
N PHE A 163 -2.95 -6.49 -18.24
CA PHE A 163 -4.19 -7.20 -17.91
C PHE A 163 -3.86 -8.57 -17.35
N ILE A 164 -4.31 -8.84 -16.14
CA ILE A 164 -4.16 -10.11 -15.45
C ILE A 164 -5.54 -10.78 -15.36
N LEU A 165 -5.63 -12.04 -15.77
CA LEU A 165 -6.84 -12.83 -15.58
C LEU A 165 -6.88 -13.32 -14.14
N THR A 166 -7.85 -12.85 -13.38
CA THR A 166 -8.18 -13.40 -12.07
C THR A 166 -9.09 -14.61 -12.22
N LYS A 167 -8.96 -15.60 -11.33
CA LYS A 167 -9.60 -16.90 -11.49
C LYS A 167 -11.12 -16.85 -11.66
N GLU A 168 -11.79 -15.97 -10.92
CA GLU A 168 -13.26 -16.00 -10.82
C GLU A 168 -13.95 -14.73 -11.33
N TYR A 169 -13.23 -13.62 -11.50
CA TYR A 169 -13.83 -12.29 -11.71
C TYR A 169 -13.36 -11.57 -12.96
N GLY A 170 -12.74 -12.27 -13.89
CA GLY A 170 -12.32 -11.70 -15.16
C GLY A 170 -10.97 -10.98 -15.08
N ALA A 171 -10.77 -9.99 -15.95
CA ALA A 171 -9.49 -9.29 -16.05
C ALA A 171 -9.42 -8.10 -15.08
N SER A 172 -8.32 -8.03 -14.35
CA SER A 172 -7.90 -6.85 -13.58
C SER A 172 -6.67 -6.23 -14.21
N ILE A 173 -6.42 -4.94 -13.98
CA ILE A 173 -5.20 -4.27 -14.46
C ILE A 173 -4.17 -4.16 -13.34
N SER A 174 -2.90 -4.28 -13.70
CA SER A 174 -1.80 -4.32 -12.75
C SER A 174 -0.58 -3.56 -13.24
N ASP A 175 -0.07 -2.67 -12.40
CA ASP A 175 1.27 -2.11 -12.56
C ASP A 175 2.33 -2.94 -11.81
N TYR A 176 1.92 -3.79 -10.86
CA TYR A 176 2.84 -4.68 -10.16
C TYR A 176 3.64 -5.58 -11.09
N TRP A 177 3.06 -5.94 -12.24
CA TRP A 177 3.73 -6.71 -13.25
C TRP A 177 5.02 -6.06 -13.78
N TYR A 178 5.10 -4.72 -13.79
CA TYR A 178 6.29 -4.00 -14.17
C TYR A 178 7.42 -4.10 -13.14
N SER A 179 7.11 -4.47 -11.91
CA SER A 179 8.11 -4.65 -10.85
C SER A 179 8.88 -5.97 -10.96
N LEU A 180 8.36 -6.97 -11.69
CA LEU A 180 8.91 -8.31 -11.79
C LEU A 180 9.87 -8.39 -12.99
N LEU A 181 11.15 -8.10 -12.82
CA LEU A 181 12.11 -7.91 -13.93
C LEU A 181 13.06 -9.08 -14.13
N ASN A 182 13.30 -9.89 -13.11
CA ASN A 182 14.27 -10.97 -13.14
C ASN A 182 13.68 -12.24 -12.54
N GLY A 183 13.98 -13.38 -13.18
CA GLY A 183 13.43 -14.65 -12.74
C GLY A 183 12.02 -14.93 -13.27
N ASP A 184 11.46 -16.07 -12.85
CA ASP A 184 10.11 -16.52 -13.15
C ASP A 184 9.36 -16.71 -11.82
N ASP A 185 9.35 -15.66 -11.02
CA ASP A 185 8.74 -15.62 -9.70
C ASP A 185 7.87 -14.35 -9.52
N TYR A 186 7.41 -14.12 -8.30
CA TYR A 186 6.55 -12.99 -7.97
C TYR A 186 7.23 -12.00 -7.01
N VAL A 187 8.55 -12.07 -6.88
CA VAL A 187 9.34 -11.15 -6.05
C VAL A 187 9.72 -9.92 -6.88
N PRO A 188 9.37 -8.72 -6.47
CA PRO A 188 9.61 -7.51 -7.26
C PRO A 188 11.04 -7.00 -7.09
N GLU A 189 11.68 -6.62 -8.18
CA GLU A 189 13.00 -5.98 -8.19
C GLU A 189 12.94 -4.48 -8.02
N ILE A 190 11.83 -3.85 -8.44
CA ILE A 190 11.62 -2.40 -8.32
C ILE A 190 10.27 -2.10 -7.69
N SER A 191 10.12 -0.90 -7.16
CA SER A 191 8.85 -0.42 -6.63
C SER A 191 8.13 0.43 -7.65
N THR A 192 6.89 0.08 -7.99
CA THR A 192 6.10 0.76 -9.01
C THR A 192 4.92 1.50 -8.39
N GLY A 193 4.72 2.75 -8.83
CA GLY A 193 3.54 3.55 -8.53
C GLY A 193 3.05 4.31 -9.75
N ARG A 194 1.83 4.82 -9.69
CA ARG A 194 1.23 5.57 -10.79
C ARG A 194 0.54 6.85 -10.32
N PHE A 195 0.79 7.95 -11.04
CA PHE A 195 -0.10 9.10 -11.06
C PHE A 195 -1.09 8.95 -12.22
N PRO A 196 -2.34 8.49 -11.98
CA PRO A 196 -3.27 8.13 -13.04
C PRO A 196 -3.93 9.38 -13.66
N ALA A 197 -3.14 10.37 -14.08
CA ALA A 197 -3.60 11.63 -14.63
C ALA A 197 -4.06 11.49 -16.08
N SER A 198 -5.28 11.91 -16.39
CA SER A 198 -5.81 11.95 -17.75
C SER A 198 -5.40 13.21 -18.52
N ASN A 199 -4.93 14.23 -17.81
CA ASN A 199 -4.57 15.52 -18.37
C ASN A 199 -3.57 16.26 -17.48
N ARG A 200 -3.04 17.39 -18.02
CA ARG A 200 -2.03 18.22 -17.33
C ARG A 200 -2.49 18.71 -15.97
N SER A 201 -3.75 19.18 -15.86
CA SER A 201 -4.27 19.76 -14.60
C SER A 201 -4.35 18.71 -13.48
N GLU A 202 -4.79 17.50 -13.81
CA GLU A 202 -4.80 16.39 -12.83
C GLU A 202 -3.38 16.05 -12.37
N LEU A 203 -2.40 16.01 -13.30
CA LEU A 203 -1.01 15.75 -12.93
C LEU A 203 -0.41 16.89 -12.08
N GLU A 204 -0.70 18.16 -12.41
CA GLU A 204 -0.27 19.30 -11.60
C GLU A 204 -0.75 19.20 -10.15
N ILE A 205 -2.00 18.78 -9.94
CA ILE A 205 -2.56 18.55 -8.60
C ILE A 205 -1.81 17.41 -7.88
N MET A 206 -1.61 16.28 -8.56
CA MET A 206 -0.92 15.12 -7.96
C MET A 206 0.52 15.45 -7.58
N VAL A 207 1.27 16.09 -8.47
CA VAL A 207 2.65 16.52 -8.19
C VAL A 207 2.68 17.55 -7.06
N HIS A 208 1.77 18.53 -7.05
CA HIS A 208 1.69 19.50 -5.96
C HIS A 208 1.44 18.84 -4.60
N LYS A 209 0.52 17.88 -4.52
CA LYS A 209 0.25 17.13 -3.30
C LYS A 209 1.47 16.34 -2.85
N ASN A 210 2.13 15.63 -3.77
CA ASN A 210 3.34 14.87 -3.48
C ASN A 210 4.45 15.76 -2.92
N MET A 211 4.71 16.89 -3.58
CA MET A 211 5.73 17.85 -3.13
C MET A 211 5.36 18.53 -1.81
N ASN A 212 4.07 18.71 -1.52
CA ASN A 212 3.65 19.21 -0.21
C ASN A 212 3.99 18.23 0.90
N ILE A 213 3.78 16.93 0.71
CA ILE A 213 4.16 15.91 1.71
C ILE A 213 5.68 15.91 1.91
N ILE A 214 6.47 15.97 0.83
CA ILE A 214 7.94 16.02 0.91
C ILE A 214 8.44 17.25 1.68
N ASN A 215 7.78 18.40 1.55
CA ASN A 215 8.22 19.67 2.13
C ASN A 215 7.42 20.10 3.35
N ASN A 216 6.52 19.25 3.88
CA ASN A 216 5.66 19.63 4.99
C ASN A 216 6.41 19.55 6.31
N ASP A 217 6.32 20.64 7.07
CA ASP A 217 6.99 20.81 8.36
C ASP A 217 5.99 20.95 9.54
N ASP A 218 4.66 20.95 9.29
CA ASP A 218 3.63 21.07 10.34
C ASP A 218 2.90 19.75 10.55
N GLN A 219 3.15 19.10 11.67
CA GLN A 219 2.92 17.67 11.88
C GLN A 219 1.98 17.34 13.05
N THR A 220 1.26 18.30 13.60
CA THR A 220 0.43 18.07 14.80
C THR A 220 -0.75 17.11 14.60
N TRP A 221 -1.21 16.91 13.36
CA TRP A 221 -2.32 16.00 12.99
C TRP A 221 -1.84 14.63 12.50
N GLU A 222 -0.55 14.45 12.29
CA GLU A 222 0.01 13.29 11.59
C GLU A 222 0.06 12.01 12.45
N ASN A 223 -0.07 12.14 13.76
CA ASN A 223 -0.28 10.98 14.65
C ASN A 223 -1.73 10.48 14.65
N SER A 224 -2.67 11.21 14.05
CA SER A 224 -4.05 10.77 13.92
C SER A 224 -4.19 9.85 12.72
N VAL A 225 -4.84 8.71 12.91
CA VAL A 225 -5.15 7.72 11.87
C VAL A 225 -6.62 7.37 11.93
N LEU A 226 -7.24 7.09 10.78
CA LEU A 226 -8.66 6.75 10.71
C LEU A 226 -8.83 5.30 10.25
N MET A 227 -9.49 4.51 11.06
CA MET A 227 -9.82 3.12 10.81
C MET A 227 -11.31 2.97 10.55
N ILE A 228 -11.68 2.63 9.31
CA ILE A 228 -13.08 2.56 8.86
C ILE A 228 -13.45 1.11 8.63
N ALA A 229 -14.53 0.67 9.24
CA ALA A 229 -15.13 -0.64 9.00
C ALA A 229 -16.51 -0.51 8.34
N GLY A 230 -16.71 -1.31 7.30
CA GLY A 230 -17.95 -1.43 6.56
C GLY A 230 -19.09 -2.07 7.34
N TYR A 231 -20.15 -2.47 6.62
CA TYR A 231 -21.41 -2.89 7.25
C TYR A 231 -21.33 -4.25 7.95
N ASP A 232 -20.53 -5.19 7.46
CA ASP A 232 -20.45 -6.52 8.03
C ASP A 232 -19.58 -6.53 9.29
N ASN A 233 -20.05 -7.23 10.33
CA ASN A 233 -19.37 -7.31 11.62
C ASN A 233 -17.92 -7.83 11.53
N GLU A 234 -17.63 -8.64 10.54
CA GLU A 234 -16.28 -9.17 10.28
C GLU A 234 -15.28 -8.05 9.99
N PHE A 235 -15.66 -7.05 9.20
CA PHE A 235 -14.81 -5.88 8.91
C PHE A 235 -14.42 -5.13 10.18
N ARG A 236 -15.40 -4.93 11.09
CA ARG A 236 -15.15 -4.28 12.37
C ARG A 236 -14.23 -5.12 13.26
N THR A 237 -14.50 -6.41 13.39
CA THR A 237 -13.69 -7.30 14.22
C THR A 237 -12.23 -7.31 13.77
N GLN A 238 -12.00 -7.46 12.47
CA GLN A 238 -10.65 -7.45 11.90
C GLN A 238 -9.99 -6.07 11.98
N THR A 239 -10.74 -4.98 11.88
CA THR A 239 -10.21 -3.63 12.08
C THR A 239 -9.75 -3.42 13.52
N GLU A 240 -10.53 -3.90 14.52
CA GLU A 240 -10.15 -3.80 15.93
C GLU A 240 -8.88 -4.60 16.29
N GLU A 241 -8.58 -5.69 15.57
CA GLU A 241 -7.34 -6.45 15.77
C GLU A 241 -6.08 -5.63 15.43
N LEU A 242 -6.20 -4.58 14.61
CA LEU A 242 -5.09 -3.71 14.20
C LEU A 242 -4.89 -2.50 15.15
N ILE A 243 -5.88 -2.16 15.96
CA ILE A 243 -5.85 -0.96 16.82
C ILE A 243 -4.74 -0.99 17.88
N PRO A 244 -4.47 -2.12 18.57
CA PRO A 244 -3.43 -2.15 19.60
C PRO A 244 -2.05 -1.74 19.10
N ASP A 245 -1.66 -2.15 17.88
CA ASP A 245 -0.35 -1.82 17.32
C ASP A 245 -0.23 -0.32 17.03
N LEU A 246 -1.28 0.31 16.52
CA LEU A 246 -1.33 1.77 16.33
C LEU A 246 -1.12 2.51 17.65
N VAL A 247 -1.85 2.10 18.70
CA VAL A 247 -1.74 2.74 20.02
C VAL A 247 -0.37 2.52 20.62
N LYS A 248 0.19 1.30 20.52
CA LYS A 248 1.53 0.96 21.00
C LYS A 248 2.61 1.84 20.35
N LYS A 249 2.44 2.19 19.07
CA LYS A 249 3.35 3.09 18.33
C LYS A 249 3.05 4.57 18.53
N GLY A 250 2.07 4.92 19.35
CA GLY A 250 1.74 6.30 19.69
C GLY A 250 0.82 7.02 18.73
N TYR A 251 0.18 6.31 17.83
CA TYR A 251 -0.87 6.88 16.99
C TYR A 251 -2.18 7.04 17.74
N PHE A 252 -3.03 7.95 17.25
CA PHE A 252 -4.38 8.18 17.75
C PHE A 252 -5.39 7.58 16.78
N PRO A 253 -5.80 6.31 16.96
CA PRO A 253 -6.73 5.66 16.07
C PRO A 253 -8.15 6.17 16.30
N GLU A 254 -8.64 6.99 15.38
CA GLU A 254 -10.05 7.28 15.25
C GLU A 254 -10.74 6.12 14.55
N ARG A 255 -11.95 5.82 14.97
CA ARG A 255 -12.77 4.74 14.41
C ARG A 255 -14.03 5.31 13.82
N LEU A 256 -14.40 4.82 12.63
CA LEU A 256 -15.67 5.13 11.99
C LEU A 256 -16.30 3.83 11.49
N TYR A 257 -17.35 3.40 12.18
CA TYR A 257 -18.03 2.15 11.89
C TYR A 257 -19.45 2.40 11.39
N VAL A 258 -19.84 1.67 10.34
CA VAL A 258 -21.17 1.78 9.73
C VAL A 258 -22.00 0.52 9.89
N ASP A 259 -21.50 -0.47 10.65
CA ASP A 259 -22.23 -1.70 10.94
C ASP A 259 -23.42 -1.46 11.89
N MET A 260 -24.36 -2.39 11.86
CA MET A 260 -25.59 -2.26 12.68
C MET A 260 -25.34 -2.38 14.18
N PHE A 261 -24.24 -3.00 14.61
CA PHE A 261 -23.93 -3.19 16.03
C PHE A 261 -23.28 -1.96 16.64
N SER A 262 -22.67 -1.12 15.80
CA SER A 262 -22.07 0.15 16.22
C SER A 262 -23.07 1.30 16.27
N GLU A 263 -24.29 1.13 15.71
CA GLU A 263 -25.30 2.19 15.58
C GLU A 263 -25.67 2.82 16.93
N GLY A 264 -25.44 4.14 17.06
CA GLY A 264 -25.64 4.88 18.30
C GLY A 264 -24.52 4.73 19.33
N GLY A 265 -23.45 3.98 19.01
CA GLY A 265 -22.24 3.87 19.83
C GLY A 265 -21.21 4.96 19.54
N PRO A 266 -20.09 4.98 20.28
CA PRO A 266 -19.08 6.05 20.21
C PRO A 266 -18.34 6.09 18.87
N HIS A 267 -18.28 4.99 18.13
CA HIS A 267 -17.59 4.87 16.85
C HIS A 267 -18.54 4.90 15.65
N TRP A 268 -19.84 5.09 15.90
CA TRP A 268 -20.81 5.20 14.83
C TRP A 268 -20.58 6.47 14.01
N GLY A 269 -20.49 6.31 12.68
CA GLY A 269 -20.27 7.43 11.78
C GLY A 269 -21.06 7.32 10.48
N ASN A 270 -21.01 8.40 9.72
CA ASN A 270 -21.63 8.56 8.42
C ASN A 270 -20.74 9.45 7.53
N THR A 271 -21.22 9.84 6.35
CA THR A 271 -20.53 10.71 5.41
C THR A 271 -20.09 12.04 6.04
N ASP A 272 -20.97 12.67 6.83
CA ASP A 272 -20.66 13.97 7.46
C ASP A 272 -19.53 13.81 8.49
N SER A 273 -19.58 12.75 9.32
CA SER A 273 -18.50 12.42 10.26
C SER A 273 -17.19 12.15 9.55
N LEU A 274 -17.23 11.41 8.43
CA LEU A 274 -16.05 11.12 7.61
C LEU A 274 -15.43 12.40 7.06
N ILE A 275 -16.21 13.29 6.48
CA ILE A 275 -15.74 14.56 5.94
C ILE A 275 -15.13 15.42 7.05
N GLN A 276 -15.77 15.49 8.22
CA GLN A 276 -15.24 16.22 9.37
C GLN A 276 -13.85 15.70 9.77
N ILE A 277 -13.64 14.38 9.87
CA ILE A 277 -12.35 13.78 10.21
C ILE A 277 -11.29 14.10 9.15
N PHE A 278 -11.64 14.06 7.86
CA PHE A 278 -10.74 14.51 6.80
C PHE A 278 -10.29 15.97 6.98
N GLU A 279 -11.19 16.86 7.36
CA GLU A 279 -10.89 18.29 7.58
C GLU A 279 -10.07 18.53 8.86
N GLU A 280 -10.33 17.78 9.91
CA GLU A 280 -9.52 17.79 11.14
C GLU A 280 -8.10 17.30 10.88
N GLY A 281 -7.93 16.36 9.95
CA GLY A 281 -6.68 15.84 9.43
C GLY A 281 -6.28 14.52 10.07
N VAL A 282 -5.94 13.58 9.21
CA VAL A 282 -5.38 12.26 9.56
C VAL A 282 -4.29 11.90 8.55
N SER A 283 -3.23 11.26 9.03
CA SER A 283 -2.08 10.89 8.19
C SER A 283 -2.34 9.61 7.37
N TYR A 284 -3.14 8.72 7.93
CA TYR A 284 -3.46 7.43 7.34
C TYR A 284 -4.95 7.13 7.49
N ILE A 285 -5.53 6.57 6.42
CA ILE A 285 -6.90 6.06 6.43
C ILE A 285 -6.88 4.62 5.94
N ASN A 286 -7.47 3.72 6.72
CA ASN A 286 -7.84 2.40 6.25
C ASN A 286 -9.35 2.30 6.10
N PHE A 287 -9.82 1.94 4.91
CA PHE A 287 -11.19 1.52 4.68
C PHE A 287 -11.23 0.03 4.41
N PHE A 288 -11.97 -0.69 5.22
CA PHE A 288 -12.22 -2.11 5.06
C PHE A 288 -13.72 -2.40 4.99
N GLY A 289 -14.21 -2.77 3.80
CA GLY A 289 -15.64 -2.89 3.54
C GLY A 289 -15.97 -3.17 2.08
N HIS A 290 -17.21 -2.89 1.68
CA HIS A 290 -17.66 -3.06 0.32
C HIS A 290 -17.45 -1.79 -0.52
N GLY A 291 -17.02 -1.96 -1.78
CA GLY A 291 -16.81 -0.87 -2.72
C GLY A 291 -17.23 -1.22 -4.13
N GLY A 292 -17.29 -0.21 -4.98
CA GLY A 292 -17.76 -0.35 -6.36
C GLY A 292 -17.04 0.58 -7.34
N GLY A 293 -15.73 0.75 -7.19
CA GLY A 293 -14.93 1.67 -7.98
C GLY A 293 -15.12 3.13 -7.57
N ALA A 294 -16.27 3.69 -7.80
CA ALA A 294 -16.61 5.10 -7.52
C ALA A 294 -17.24 5.36 -6.14
N ILE A 295 -17.20 4.39 -5.24
CA ILE A 295 -17.93 4.44 -3.98
C ILE A 295 -17.29 3.55 -2.92
N TRP A 296 -17.23 4.01 -1.68
CA TRP A 296 -17.25 3.18 -0.49
C TRP A 296 -18.70 2.84 -0.19
N GLY A 297 -19.07 1.57 -0.51
CA GLY A 297 -20.46 1.20 -0.74
C GLY A 297 -21.29 1.05 0.52
N ASP A 298 -20.68 0.67 1.63
CA ASP A 298 -21.38 0.42 2.88
C ASP A 298 -22.11 1.67 3.36
N ARG A 299 -23.43 1.59 3.40
CA ARG A 299 -24.35 2.72 3.64
C ARG A 299 -24.08 3.95 2.76
N SER A 300 -23.46 3.75 1.59
CA SER A 300 -23.01 4.84 0.70
C SER A 300 -22.11 5.84 1.44
N LEU A 301 -21.16 5.34 2.22
CA LEU A 301 -20.34 6.14 3.13
C LEU A 301 -19.61 7.28 2.44
N PHE A 302 -19.08 7.05 1.22
CA PHE A 302 -18.47 8.10 0.42
C PHE A 302 -18.69 7.83 -1.08
N THR A 303 -19.13 8.85 -1.80
CA THR A 303 -19.49 8.82 -3.22
C THR A 303 -18.82 9.96 -3.99
N LEU A 304 -19.00 9.99 -5.31
CA LEU A 304 -18.48 11.10 -6.12
C LEU A 304 -19.14 12.46 -5.80
N ASP A 305 -20.37 12.47 -5.32
CA ASP A 305 -21.09 13.71 -4.99
C ASP A 305 -20.50 14.38 -3.74
N ASP A 306 -19.88 13.61 -2.86
CA ASP A 306 -19.33 14.07 -1.58
C ASP A 306 -18.01 14.84 -1.75
N PHE A 307 -17.32 14.69 -2.90
CA PHE A 307 -16.11 15.46 -3.18
C PHE A 307 -16.32 16.99 -3.13
N SER A 308 -17.53 17.46 -3.41
CA SER A 308 -17.85 18.89 -3.34
C SER A 308 -17.72 19.45 -1.91
N ASN A 309 -17.82 18.60 -0.90
CA ASN A 309 -17.76 18.94 0.51
C ASN A 309 -16.36 18.65 1.12
N LEU A 310 -15.49 17.94 0.40
CA LEU A 310 -14.18 17.55 0.89
C LEU A 310 -13.16 18.68 0.73
N ASN A 311 -12.62 19.19 1.83
CA ASN A 311 -11.72 20.35 1.84
C ASN A 311 -10.57 20.21 2.85
N ASN A 312 -9.73 19.18 2.65
CA ASN A 312 -8.59 18.87 3.50
C ASN A 312 -7.23 19.17 2.85
N SER A 313 -7.11 20.23 2.06
CA SER A 313 -5.96 20.50 1.17
C SER A 313 -4.61 20.66 1.85
N GLY A 314 -4.54 20.89 3.15
CA GLY A 314 -3.27 20.95 3.90
C GLY A 314 -2.97 19.70 4.72
N LYS A 315 -3.88 18.71 4.73
CA LYS A 315 -3.84 17.56 5.63
C LYS A 315 -4.24 16.30 4.84
N LEU A 316 -3.33 15.85 3.99
CA LEU A 316 -3.60 14.78 3.04
C LEU A 316 -3.18 13.43 3.60
N PRO A 317 -4.08 12.43 3.69
CA PRO A 317 -3.73 11.08 4.12
C PRO A 317 -3.11 10.23 3.02
N PHE A 318 -2.40 9.17 3.42
CA PHE A 318 -2.27 7.96 2.65
C PHE A 318 -3.47 7.05 2.93
N VAL A 319 -4.04 6.44 1.90
CA VAL A 319 -5.25 5.62 2.02
C VAL A 319 -4.98 4.18 1.59
N THR A 320 -5.27 3.21 2.46
CA THR A 320 -5.47 1.82 2.08
C THR A 320 -6.97 1.55 1.96
N SER A 321 -7.41 1.18 0.77
CA SER A 321 -8.81 0.90 0.47
C SER A 321 -8.98 -0.57 0.14
N MET A 322 -9.21 -1.36 1.19
CA MET A 322 -9.33 -2.81 1.14
C MET A 322 -10.77 -3.18 0.74
N THR A 323 -11.04 -2.98 -0.54
CA THR A 323 -12.36 -3.19 -1.14
C THR A 323 -12.26 -3.28 -2.68
N CYS A 324 -13.37 -3.65 -3.32
CA CYS A 324 -13.43 -3.85 -4.76
C CYS A 324 -13.25 -2.55 -5.57
N PHE A 325 -12.45 -2.59 -6.63
CA PHE A 325 -12.36 -1.64 -7.76
C PHE A 325 -11.96 -0.20 -7.45
N THR A 326 -11.75 0.20 -6.20
CA THR A 326 -11.47 1.61 -5.89
C THR A 326 -10.11 2.11 -6.38
N GLY A 327 -9.19 1.19 -6.69
CA GLY A 327 -7.89 1.44 -7.32
C GLY A 327 -7.86 1.15 -8.83
N ASP A 328 -9.01 0.96 -9.48
CA ASP A 328 -9.07 0.67 -10.93
C ASP A 328 -8.73 1.92 -11.75
N MET A 329 -7.48 2.02 -12.18
CA MET A 329 -6.99 3.14 -12.98
C MET A 329 -7.57 3.20 -14.40
N ASN A 330 -8.25 2.14 -14.86
CA ASN A 330 -9.02 2.14 -16.10
C ASN A 330 -10.39 2.83 -15.94
N ASN A 331 -10.90 2.90 -14.71
CA ASN A 331 -12.14 3.60 -14.42
C ASN A 331 -11.85 5.09 -14.14
N PRO A 332 -12.30 6.04 -14.99
CA PRO A 332 -12.06 7.46 -14.77
C PRO A 332 -12.70 7.99 -13.48
N ASN A 333 -13.64 7.25 -12.92
CA ASN A 333 -14.37 7.60 -11.71
C ASN A 333 -13.94 6.77 -10.48
N ALA A 334 -12.85 5.98 -10.57
CA ALA A 334 -12.35 5.26 -9.41
C ALA A 334 -11.99 6.23 -8.27
N LEU A 335 -12.37 5.89 -7.03
CA LEU A 335 -12.16 6.75 -5.86
C LEU A 335 -10.69 7.13 -5.69
N GLY A 336 -9.77 6.18 -5.84
CA GLY A 336 -8.34 6.45 -5.71
C GLY A 336 -7.88 7.53 -6.69
N LYS A 337 -8.27 7.41 -7.97
CA LYS A 337 -7.97 8.42 -8.98
C LYS A 337 -8.56 9.80 -8.62
N LYS A 338 -9.82 9.82 -8.17
CA LYS A 338 -10.51 11.06 -7.79
C LYS A 338 -9.90 11.69 -6.53
N MET A 339 -9.53 10.89 -5.54
CA MET A 339 -8.85 11.37 -4.33
C MET A 339 -7.51 12.04 -4.64
N LEU A 340 -6.71 11.44 -5.54
CA LEU A 340 -5.44 12.03 -5.95
C LEU A 340 -5.62 13.32 -6.78
N SER A 341 -6.63 13.38 -7.66
CA SER A 341 -6.86 14.50 -8.56
C SER A 341 -7.77 15.59 -8.00
N HIS A 342 -8.33 15.42 -6.80
CA HIS A 342 -9.19 16.44 -6.18
C HIS A 342 -8.37 17.66 -5.73
N GLN A 343 -8.75 18.86 -6.22
CA GLN A 343 -7.97 20.09 -6.03
C GLN A 343 -7.96 20.58 -4.58
N ASN A 344 -9.09 20.45 -3.88
CA ASN A 344 -9.28 21.04 -2.55
C ASN A 344 -8.96 20.04 -1.41
N GLY A 345 -8.36 18.90 -1.70
CA GLY A 345 -8.07 17.88 -0.68
C GLY A 345 -7.97 16.49 -1.27
N GLY A 346 -8.53 15.50 -0.58
CA GLY A 346 -8.45 14.09 -0.93
C GLY A 346 -7.26 13.40 -0.28
N ALA A 347 -6.44 12.71 -1.07
CA ALA A 347 -5.28 11.96 -0.60
C ALA A 347 -4.04 12.25 -1.45
N TYR A 348 -2.84 12.01 -0.89
CA TYR A 348 -1.59 12.06 -1.66
C TYR A 348 -1.20 10.71 -2.25
N GLY A 349 -1.68 9.62 -1.67
CA GLY A 349 -1.44 8.27 -2.12
C GLY A 349 -2.62 7.36 -1.81
N TRP A 350 -2.76 6.30 -2.60
CA TRP A 350 -3.85 5.35 -2.51
C TRP A 350 -3.37 3.95 -2.85
N PHE A 351 -3.62 3.01 -1.97
CA PHE A 351 -3.43 1.59 -2.24
C PHE A 351 -4.78 0.91 -2.30
N GLY A 352 -5.13 0.32 -3.44
CA GLY A 352 -6.45 -0.26 -3.63
C GLY A 352 -6.53 -1.19 -4.82
N ALA A 353 -7.58 -2.02 -4.84
CA ALA A 353 -7.79 -3.04 -5.85
C ALA A 353 -8.34 -2.46 -7.17
N SER A 354 -7.83 -2.97 -8.29
CA SER A 354 -8.41 -2.78 -9.63
C SER A 354 -9.45 -3.84 -10.00
N GLY A 355 -9.68 -4.80 -9.12
CA GLY A 355 -10.59 -5.92 -9.28
C GLY A 355 -11.44 -6.16 -8.04
N VAL A 356 -11.97 -7.38 -7.92
CA VAL A 356 -12.81 -7.80 -6.79
C VAL A 356 -11.93 -8.13 -5.58
N GLY A 357 -12.24 -7.54 -4.43
CA GLY A 357 -11.64 -7.89 -3.13
C GLY A 357 -12.25 -9.16 -2.54
N TRP A 358 -11.49 -9.79 -1.64
CA TRP A 358 -11.87 -10.97 -0.89
C TRP A 358 -11.63 -10.72 0.59
N THR A 359 -12.66 -10.62 1.37
CA THR A 359 -12.61 -10.16 2.76
C THR A 359 -11.43 -10.72 3.55
N ILE A 360 -11.27 -12.05 3.57
CA ILE A 360 -10.16 -12.69 4.31
C ILE A 360 -8.80 -12.34 3.71
N ASN A 361 -8.68 -12.39 2.38
CA ASN A 361 -7.41 -12.14 1.71
C ASN A 361 -7.03 -10.66 1.73
N ASP A 362 -8.01 -9.76 1.64
CA ASP A 362 -7.80 -8.32 1.80
C ASP A 362 -7.28 -8.01 3.22
N TYR A 363 -7.86 -8.65 4.24
CA TYR A 363 -7.38 -8.52 5.62
C TYR A 363 -5.95 -9.05 5.80
N LEU A 364 -5.64 -10.24 5.30
CA LEU A 364 -4.30 -10.83 5.41
C LEU A 364 -3.22 -9.98 4.71
N LEU A 365 -3.57 -9.33 3.60
CA LEU A 365 -2.67 -8.37 2.95
C LEU A 365 -2.54 -7.08 3.75
N LEU A 366 -3.68 -6.56 4.26
CA LEU A 366 -3.71 -5.38 5.11
C LEU A 366 -2.87 -5.56 6.38
N GLU A 367 -2.99 -6.72 7.03
CA GLU A 367 -2.21 -7.08 8.22
C GLU A 367 -0.70 -6.93 7.96
N LYS A 368 -0.18 -7.42 6.82
CA LYS A 368 1.24 -7.28 6.47
C LYS A 368 1.65 -5.83 6.18
N ILE A 369 0.77 -5.06 5.54
CA ILE A 369 1.01 -3.62 5.32
C ILE A 369 1.01 -2.87 6.66
N HIS A 370 0.05 -3.18 7.52
CA HIS A 370 -0.10 -2.54 8.81
C HIS A 370 1.09 -2.86 9.74
N ASP A 371 1.52 -4.12 9.78
CA ASP A 371 2.67 -4.56 10.55
C ASP A 371 3.95 -3.82 10.13
N ARG A 372 4.15 -3.57 8.83
CA ARG A 372 5.29 -2.79 8.34
C ARG A 372 5.15 -1.29 8.57
N LEU A 373 3.95 -0.74 8.50
CA LEU A 373 3.71 0.67 8.78
C LEU A 373 3.82 1.00 10.27
N PHE A 374 3.26 0.13 11.12
CA PHE A 374 2.99 0.42 12.53
C PHE A 374 3.54 -0.65 13.48
N GLY A 375 4.09 -1.76 12.98
CA GLY A 375 4.71 -2.81 13.78
C GLY A 375 6.09 -2.45 14.32
N ASP A 376 6.78 -3.41 14.92
CA ASP A 376 8.08 -3.17 15.57
C ASP A 376 9.26 -3.00 14.58
N HIS A 377 9.01 -3.06 13.29
CA HIS A 377 10.01 -2.82 12.26
C HIS A 377 10.38 -1.33 12.18
N ASN A 378 11.53 -0.97 12.73
CA ASN A 378 12.09 0.40 12.71
C ASN A 378 12.69 0.74 11.34
N VAL A 379 11.90 0.67 10.27
CA VAL A 379 12.46 0.92 8.94
C VAL A 379 11.79 2.16 8.33
N SER A 380 12.57 3.23 8.18
CA SER A 380 12.21 4.36 7.32
C SER A 380 12.33 3.92 5.86
N GLU A 381 11.34 3.16 5.37
CA GLU A 381 11.29 2.70 3.99
C GLU A 381 10.30 3.53 3.17
N SER A 382 10.55 3.59 1.86
CA SER A 382 9.57 4.17 0.93
C SER A 382 8.32 3.30 0.87
N ILE A 383 7.18 3.94 0.63
CA ILE A 383 5.88 3.27 0.54
C ILE A 383 5.86 2.15 -0.50
N GLY A 384 6.56 2.33 -1.61
CA GLY A 384 6.65 1.31 -2.65
C GLY A 384 7.42 0.07 -2.19
N LYS A 385 8.53 0.24 -1.46
CA LYS A 385 9.29 -0.88 -0.87
C LYS A 385 8.47 -1.61 0.18
N LEU A 386 7.83 -0.86 1.08
CA LEU A 386 6.96 -1.40 2.10
C LEU A 386 5.83 -2.26 1.50
N ILE A 387 5.12 -1.74 0.50
CA ILE A 387 4.05 -2.48 -0.19
C ILE A 387 4.59 -3.75 -0.85
N ASN A 388 5.75 -3.66 -1.51
CA ASN A 388 6.38 -4.82 -2.16
C ASN A 388 6.70 -5.93 -1.15
N GLN A 389 7.32 -5.59 -0.04
CA GLN A 389 7.66 -6.55 1.01
C GLN A 389 6.41 -7.15 1.65
N SER A 390 5.40 -6.33 1.93
CA SER A 390 4.11 -6.81 2.45
C SER A 390 3.42 -7.79 1.50
N LYS A 391 3.46 -7.53 0.20
CA LYS A 391 2.92 -8.42 -0.83
C LYS A 391 3.66 -9.75 -0.91
N VAL A 392 4.98 -9.72 -0.85
CA VAL A 392 5.81 -10.93 -0.84
C VAL A 392 5.52 -11.76 0.40
N GLU A 393 5.51 -11.14 1.57
CA GLU A 393 5.22 -11.81 2.83
C GLU A 393 3.80 -12.40 2.85
N TYR A 394 2.81 -11.64 2.40
CA TYR A 394 1.44 -12.11 2.24
C TYR A 394 1.36 -13.34 1.32
N LEU A 395 2.05 -13.33 0.19
CA LEU A 395 2.04 -14.46 -0.75
C LEU A 395 2.65 -15.71 -0.14
N PHE A 396 3.79 -15.59 0.53
CA PHE A 396 4.47 -16.73 1.15
C PHE A 396 3.71 -17.32 2.35
N ASN A 397 2.98 -16.50 3.08
CA ASN A 397 2.22 -16.94 4.24
C ASN A 397 0.82 -17.47 3.88
N ASN A 398 0.29 -17.14 2.71
CA ASN A 398 -1.05 -17.56 2.27
C ASN A 398 -1.01 -18.84 1.43
N THR A 399 -0.93 -19.98 2.10
CA THR A 399 -0.86 -21.29 1.45
C THR A 399 -2.23 -21.94 1.19
N ILE A 400 -3.31 -21.39 1.76
CA ILE A 400 -4.65 -22.01 1.72
C ILE A 400 -5.33 -21.76 0.38
N TRP A 401 -5.24 -20.53 -0.16
CA TRP A 401 -5.83 -20.13 -1.44
C TRP A 401 -4.81 -19.40 -2.32
N PRO A 402 -3.81 -20.12 -2.84
CA PRO A 402 -2.70 -19.49 -3.56
C PRO A 402 -3.13 -18.73 -4.82
N GLU A 403 -4.21 -19.16 -5.48
CA GLU A 403 -4.71 -18.50 -6.70
C GLU A 403 -5.41 -17.17 -6.37
N ILE A 404 -6.11 -17.09 -5.22
CA ILE A 404 -6.69 -15.83 -4.74
C ILE A 404 -5.57 -14.92 -4.27
N ALA A 405 -4.60 -15.44 -3.53
CA ALA A 405 -3.44 -14.68 -3.08
C ALA A 405 -2.69 -14.05 -4.25
N LEU A 406 -2.48 -14.81 -5.33
CA LEU A 406 -1.85 -14.31 -6.54
C LEU A 406 -2.70 -13.23 -7.24
N SER A 407 -4.02 -13.41 -7.28
CA SER A 407 -4.92 -12.39 -7.83
C SER A 407 -4.83 -11.08 -7.03
N GLN A 408 -4.82 -11.17 -5.71
CA GLN A 408 -4.67 -10.01 -4.82
C GLN A 408 -3.32 -9.30 -5.01
N LEU A 409 -2.24 -10.08 -5.15
CA LEU A 409 -0.91 -9.55 -5.40
C LEU A 409 -0.89 -8.59 -6.61
N PHE A 410 -1.52 -8.99 -7.70
CA PHE A 410 -1.53 -8.22 -8.94
C PHE A 410 -2.57 -7.09 -8.95
N GLN A 411 -3.74 -7.29 -8.40
CA GLN A 411 -4.83 -6.32 -8.54
C GLN A 411 -4.74 -5.14 -7.57
N PHE A 412 -4.05 -5.26 -6.44
CA PHE A 412 -3.79 -4.12 -5.57
C PHE A 412 -2.64 -3.28 -6.11
N ASN A 413 -2.91 -2.03 -6.46
CA ASN A 413 -1.96 -1.11 -7.06
C ASN A 413 -1.73 0.11 -6.19
N LEU A 414 -0.49 0.65 -6.24
CA LEU A 414 -0.15 1.93 -5.63
C LEU A 414 -0.44 3.06 -6.63
N LEU A 415 -1.41 3.88 -6.32
CA LEU A 415 -1.61 5.16 -6.97
C LEU A 415 -0.91 6.23 -6.12
N GLY A 416 0.22 6.72 -6.61
CA GLY A 416 1.10 7.63 -5.86
C GLY A 416 2.56 7.45 -6.25
N ASP A 417 3.42 8.21 -5.59
CA ASP A 417 4.87 8.15 -5.75
C ASP A 417 5.44 6.97 -4.93
N PRO A 418 6.09 5.97 -5.57
CA PRO A 418 6.61 4.82 -4.86
C PRO A 418 7.84 5.11 -3.98
N ALA A 419 8.54 6.21 -4.23
CA ALA A 419 9.72 6.60 -3.46
C ALA A 419 9.39 7.45 -2.23
N LEU A 420 8.14 7.89 -2.10
CA LEU A 420 7.73 8.71 -0.97
C LEU A 420 7.80 7.89 0.33
N ASN A 421 8.41 8.45 1.35
CA ASN A 421 8.38 7.85 2.68
C ASN A 421 7.08 8.25 3.37
N ILE A 422 6.38 7.26 3.94
CA ILE A 422 5.41 7.57 4.99
C ILE A 422 6.26 7.93 6.21
N GLN A 423 6.19 9.18 6.62
CA GLN A 423 6.94 9.61 7.78
C GLN A 423 6.35 8.91 9.00
N ASN A 424 7.10 8.00 9.59
CA ASN A 424 6.80 7.47 10.91
C ASN A 424 7.26 8.52 11.93
N TYR A 425 6.31 9.31 12.43
CA TYR A 425 6.57 10.43 13.36
C TYR A 425 7.09 10.00 14.72
N ASN A 426 7.07 8.73 15.05
CA ASN A 426 7.78 8.17 16.19
C ASN A 426 9.23 7.82 15.83
N SER A 427 9.94 8.75 15.17
CA SER A 427 11.35 8.52 14.86
C SER A 427 12.16 8.34 16.14
N ALA A 428 13.10 7.40 16.09
CA ALA A 428 13.98 7.00 17.18
C ALA A 428 14.87 8.12 17.80
N GLU A 429 14.74 9.37 17.36
CA GLU A 429 15.49 10.50 17.88
C GLU A 429 14.87 11.14 19.13
N ALA A 430 13.59 10.89 19.38
CA ALA A 430 12.89 11.46 20.53
C ALA A 430 12.32 10.34 21.41
N ASP A 431 13.15 9.82 22.28
CA ASP A 431 12.76 8.86 23.32
C ASP A 431 12.02 9.59 24.45
N LEU A 432 10.73 9.32 24.63
CA LEU A 432 9.96 9.77 25.80
C LEU A 432 10.51 9.16 27.11
N GLY A 433 11.43 8.21 27.01
CA GLY A 433 11.93 7.46 28.14
C GLY A 433 11.12 6.18 28.40
N ASN A 434 11.27 5.66 29.59
CA ASN A 434 10.58 4.45 30.02
C ASN A 434 9.73 4.71 31.28
N TYR A 435 8.87 3.79 31.60
CA TYR A 435 8.06 3.82 32.81
C TYR A 435 8.23 2.51 33.58
N SER A 436 7.96 2.58 34.87
CA SER A 436 7.84 1.40 35.72
C SER A 436 6.73 1.61 36.74
N ILE A 437 6.17 0.53 37.25
CA ILE A 437 5.16 0.56 38.29
C ILE A 437 5.80 0.00 39.56
N ASP A 438 5.67 0.72 40.66
CA ASP A 438 6.19 0.27 41.94
C ASP A 438 5.17 -0.59 42.72
N SER A 439 5.60 -1.19 43.81
CA SER A 439 4.78 -2.03 44.69
C SER A 439 3.59 -1.31 45.33
N ASP A 440 3.57 0.02 45.30
CA ASP A 440 2.49 0.83 45.81
C ASP A 440 1.56 1.32 44.71
N SER A 441 1.62 0.70 43.51
CA SER A 441 0.84 1.05 42.33
C SER A 441 1.06 2.48 41.84
N ASN A 442 2.27 3.03 42.03
CA ASN A 442 2.62 4.31 41.44
C ASN A 442 3.32 4.09 40.11
N LEU A 443 2.91 4.84 39.10
CA LEU A 443 3.59 4.93 37.82
C LEU A 443 4.82 5.84 37.98
N ASN A 444 6.00 5.25 37.83
CA ASN A 444 7.26 5.99 37.81
C ASN A 444 7.66 6.23 36.35
N LEU A 445 7.87 7.49 35.99
CA LEU A 445 8.24 7.91 34.66
C LEU A 445 9.73 8.30 34.65
N ASN A 446 10.49 7.65 33.80
CA ASN A 446 11.87 8.04 33.51
C ASN A 446 11.91 8.75 32.15
N ILE A 447 11.53 10.00 32.13
CA ILE A 447 11.32 10.78 30.91
C ILE A 447 12.56 11.59 30.60
N ASN A 448 13.01 11.54 29.36
CA ASN A 448 14.07 12.40 28.86
C ASN A 448 13.50 13.80 28.57
N ASN A 449 13.45 14.65 29.60
CA ASN A 449 12.82 15.98 29.56
C ASN A 449 13.63 17.04 28.84
N SER A 450 14.83 16.75 28.34
CA SER A 450 15.73 17.79 27.83
C SER A 450 15.22 18.50 26.57
N PHE A 451 14.23 17.93 25.89
CA PHE A 451 13.68 18.48 24.65
C PHE A 451 12.13 18.60 24.66
N ILE A 452 11.42 18.11 25.67
CA ILE A 452 9.97 18.13 25.75
C ILE A 452 9.48 19.45 26.33
N ASP A 453 8.69 20.21 25.58
CA ASP A 453 8.11 21.49 26.03
C ASP A 453 6.92 21.29 26.98
N SER A 454 6.10 20.26 26.70
CA SER A 454 4.99 19.87 27.56
C SER A 454 4.73 18.37 27.49
N LEU A 455 4.31 17.79 28.59
CA LEU A 455 3.98 16.37 28.70
C LEU A 455 2.59 16.21 29.30
N MET A 456 1.77 15.35 28.71
CA MET A 456 0.46 14.99 29.20
C MET A 456 0.37 13.49 29.39
N ILE A 457 -0.24 13.04 30.49
CA ILE A 457 -0.69 11.66 30.64
C ILE A 457 -2.19 11.59 30.42
N GLN A 458 -2.64 10.57 29.71
CA GLN A 458 -4.04 10.22 29.51
C GLN A 458 -4.28 8.80 30.01
N TRP A 459 -5.39 8.59 30.72
CA TRP A 459 -5.91 7.26 31.04
C TRP A 459 -6.95 6.90 29.99
N LEU A 460 -6.87 5.70 29.45
CA LEU A 460 -7.70 5.23 28.34
C LEU A 460 -8.63 4.13 28.82
N ASP A 461 -9.81 4.03 28.22
CA ASP A 461 -10.72 2.90 28.41
C ASP A 461 -10.29 1.66 27.61
N GLU A 462 -11.13 0.61 27.62
CA GLU A 462 -10.90 -0.63 26.88
C GLU A 462 -10.80 -0.42 25.37
N ASP A 463 -11.43 0.64 24.86
CA ASP A 463 -11.42 1.03 23.45
C ASP A 463 -10.33 2.06 23.12
N TYR A 464 -9.39 2.30 24.05
CA TYR A 464 -8.32 3.30 23.94
C TYR A 464 -8.80 4.75 23.84
N LEU A 465 -10.02 5.05 24.29
CA LEU A 465 -10.52 6.42 24.36
C LEU A 465 -10.08 7.09 25.67
N PRO A 466 -9.75 8.39 25.65
CA PRO A 466 -9.35 9.10 26.87
C PRO A 466 -10.50 9.20 27.87
N LEU A 467 -10.34 8.61 29.04
CA LEU A 467 -11.23 8.80 30.19
C LEU A 467 -10.95 10.09 30.91
N THR A 468 -9.68 10.40 31.10
CA THR A 468 -9.20 11.63 31.71
C THR A 468 -7.74 11.86 31.33
N GLY A 469 -7.23 13.08 31.57
CA GLY A 469 -5.84 13.41 31.32
C GLY A 469 -5.31 14.44 32.31
N LYS A 470 -4.00 14.49 32.48
CA LYS A 470 -3.29 15.43 33.32
C LYS A 470 -2.03 15.94 32.62
N ILE A 471 -1.80 17.26 32.65
CA ILE A 471 -0.52 17.84 32.23
C ILE A 471 0.49 17.67 33.37
N LEU A 472 1.65 17.13 33.04
CA LEU A 472 2.73 16.88 33.98
C LEU A 472 3.68 18.08 34.00
N THR A 473 3.93 18.58 35.19
CA THR A 473 4.89 19.70 35.45
C THR A 473 6.02 19.20 36.33
N ASN A 474 7.02 18.54 35.75
CA ASN A 474 8.18 17.96 36.45
C ASN A 474 7.84 16.79 37.42
N GLU A 475 6.70 16.17 37.29
CA GLU A 475 6.34 14.99 38.07
C GLU A 475 6.98 13.76 37.41
N THR A 476 7.73 12.99 38.20
CA THR A 476 8.35 11.73 37.79
C THR A 476 7.62 10.51 38.37
N GLN A 477 6.70 10.74 39.29
CA GLN A 477 5.88 9.70 39.91
C GLN A 477 4.41 10.15 39.93
N ILE A 478 3.52 9.28 39.50
CA ILE A 478 2.10 9.57 39.37
C ILE A 478 1.31 8.45 40.03
N ASN A 479 0.44 8.79 40.95
CA ASN A 479 -0.50 7.83 41.54
C ASN A 479 -1.55 7.51 40.50
N LEU A 480 -1.84 6.22 40.33
CA LEU A 480 -2.98 5.79 39.55
C LEU A 480 -4.28 6.29 40.20
N PRO A 481 -5.23 6.82 39.43
CA PRO A 481 -6.47 7.34 40.00
C PRO A 481 -7.33 6.24 40.59
N ASP A 482 -7.74 6.36 41.84
CA ASP A 482 -8.54 5.37 42.59
C ASP A 482 -9.91 5.00 41.95
N ASN A 483 -10.38 5.78 40.98
CA ASN A 483 -11.71 5.66 40.38
C ASN A 483 -11.69 5.28 38.88
N ILE A 484 -10.54 4.96 38.32
CA ILE A 484 -10.39 4.61 36.93
C ILE A 484 -10.07 3.12 36.87
N ASP A 485 -11.05 2.35 36.40
CA ASP A 485 -10.92 0.93 36.14
C ASP A 485 -10.22 0.72 34.78
N SER A 486 -9.11 1.41 34.58
CA SER A 486 -8.30 1.32 33.36
C SER A 486 -6.85 1.21 33.71
N THR A 487 -6.24 0.21 33.13
CA THR A 487 -4.80 -0.05 33.20
C THR A 487 -4.06 0.52 31.99
N ARG A 488 -4.75 1.17 31.04
CA ARG A 488 -4.16 1.70 29.82
C ARG A 488 -3.86 3.19 29.96
N ILE A 489 -2.63 3.55 29.68
CA ILE A 489 -2.18 4.94 29.71
C ILE A 489 -1.53 5.34 28.39
N ARG A 490 -1.59 6.63 28.10
CA ARG A 490 -0.85 7.26 27.01
C ARG A 490 -0.11 8.47 27.56
N LEU A 491 1.17 8.56 27.25
CA LEU A 491 1.98 9.75 27.48
C LEU A 491 2.13 10.49 26.15
N VAL A 492 1.84 11.78 26.16
CA VAL A 492 1.98 12.63 24.98
C VAL A 492 2.94 13.75 25.31
N GLY A 493 4.11 13.76 24.68
CA GLY A 493 5.10 14.82 24.77
C GLY A 493 5.02 15.73 23.55
N VAL A 494 5.01 17.05 23.77
CA VAL A 494 5.14 18.04 22.70
C VAL A 494 6.53 18.68 22.81
N TYR A 495 7.25 18.74 21.71
CA TYR A 495 8.57 19.32 21.61
C TYR A 495 8.75 20.13 20.33
N LYS A 496 9.78 20.94 20.28
CA LYS A 496 10.17 21.66 19.06
C LYS A 496 11.42 21.04 18.48
N ASP A 497 11.39 20.82 17.17
CA ASP A 497 12.57 20.39 16.42
C ASP A 497 13.61 21.52 16.24
N GLU A 498 14.71 21.22 15.56
CA GLU A 498 15.78 22.18 15.26
C GLU A 498 15.30 23.37 14.42
N ASN A 499 14.19 23.23 13.68
CA ASN A 499 13.58 24.25 12.84
C ASN A 499 12.46 25.03 13.57
N ASN A 500 12.25 24.76 14.86
CA ASN A 500 11.22 25.37 15.73
C ASN A 500 9.78 24.96 15.37
N HIS A 501 9.59 23.78 14.70
CA HIS A 501 8.28 23.18 14.47
C HIS A 501 7.82 22.39 15.69
N ASN A 502 6.51 22.39 15.94
CA ASN A 502 5.92 21.60 17.00
C ASN A 502 5.78 20.14 16.55
N ASN A 503 6.35 19.24 17.32
CA ASN A 503 6.24 17.80 17.13
C ASN A 503 5.60 17.16 18.36
N GLN A 504 4.96 16.01 18.16
CA GLN A 504 4.39 15.19 19.23
C GLN A 504 5.05 13.83 19.26
N LEU A 505 5.29 13.37 20.48
CA LEU A 505 5.67 11.99 20.75
C LEU A 505 4.61 11.38 21.63
N SER A 506 4.24 10.15 21.38
CA SER A 506 3.41 9.45 22.32
C SER A 506 3.99 8.08 22.67
N LEU A 507 3.83 7.71 23.92
CA LEU A 507 4.15 6.41 24.46
C LEU A 507 2.86 5.86 25.08
N SER A 508 2.37 4.74 24.60
CA SER A 508 1.23 4.06 25.18
C SER A 508 1.71 2.84 25.95
N ALA A 509 1.10 2.63 27.09
CA ALA A 509 1.41 1.52 27.96
C ALA A 509 0.11 0.93 28.52
N GLN A 510 0.12 -0.38 28.69
CA GLN A 510 -0.90 -1.07 29.47
C GLN A 510 -0.31 -1.36 30.85
N VAL A 511 -0.95 -0.84 31.86
CA VAL A 511 -0.62 -1.06 33.27
C VAL A 511 -1.41 -2.27 33.73
N ASP A 512 -1.06 -3.45 33.25
CA ASP A 512 -1.66 -4.71 33.69
C ASP A 512 -0.92 -5.27 34.90
N ASP A 513 -1.57 -6.23 35.56
CA ASP A 513 -0.95 -6.99 36.67
C ASP A 513 0.39 -7.60 36.26
N THR A 514 0.56 -7.93 34.98
CA THR A 514 1.81 -8.38 34.39
C THR A 514 1.82 -8.12 32.90
N PHE A 515 2.86 -7.47 32.36
CA PHE A 515 3.09 -7.38 30.92
C PHE A 515 4.43 -7.99 30.55
N ILE A 516 4.50 -8.53 29.33
CA ILE A 516 5.72 -9.09 28.74
C ILE A 516 5.94 -8.41 27.39
N ASP A 517 7.06 -7.74 27.22
CA ASP A 517 7.47 -7.13 25.97
C ASP A 517 8.82 -7.73 25.53
N ILE A 518 8.83 -8.43 24.41
CA ILE A 518 10.04 -9.03 23.85
C ILE A 518 10.79 -7.94 23.09
N LYS A 519 11.97 -7.56 23.60
CA LYS A 519 12.77 -6.46 23.06
C LYS A 519 13.64 -6.87 21.89
N ASP A 520 14.36 -7.96 22.04
CA ASP A 520 15.34 -8.41 21.05
C ASP A 520 15.25 -9.93 20.85
N ILE A 521 15.34 -10.34 19.60
CA ILE A 521 15.52 -11.74 19.19
C ILE A 521 16.78 -11.82 18.34
N THR A 522 17.73 -12.68 18.73
CA THR A 522 18.98 -12.84 17.98
C THR A 522 19.24 -14.32 17.68
N PRO A 523 19.41 -14.74 16.41
CA PRO A 523 19.28 -13.88 15.21
C PRO A 523 17.83 -13.48 14.93
N GLU A 524 17.63 -12.35 14.31
CA GLU A 524 16.30 -11.79 13.98
C GLU A 524 15.46 -12.74 13.10
N PHE A 525 16.12 -13.54 12.28
CA PHE A 525 15.50 -14.57 11.43
C PHE A 525 16.19 -15.93 11.67
N PRO A 526 15.81 -16.68 12.72
CA PRO A 526 16.45 -17.95 13.03
C PRO A 526 16.09 -19.04 12.01
N VAL A 527 17.09 -19.83 11.63
CA VAL A 527 16.90 -21.05 10.82
C VAL A 527 17.08 -22.29 11.68
N ILE A 528 16.59 -23.43 11.19
CA ILE A 528 16.70 -24.70 11.93
C ILE A 528 18.17 -25.01 12.25
N GLY A 529 18.48 -25.09 13.53
CA GLY A 529 19.82 -25.37 14.08
C GLY A 529 20.52 -24.15 14.68
N ASP A 530 19.95 -22.96 14.59
CA ASP A 530 20.47 -21.77 15.25
C ASP A 530 20.19 -21.82 16.76
N SER A 531 21.09 -21.22 17.53
CA SER A 531 20.82 -20.86 18.92
C SER A 531 20.13 -19.50 18.91
N VAL A 532 18.95 -19.41 19.50
CA VAL A 532 18.17 -18.17 19.56
C VAL A 532 18.24 -17.61 20.97
N SER A 533 18.66 -16.35 21.10
CA SER A 533 18.52 -15.59 22.33
C SER A 533 17.43 -14.53 22.20
N PHE A 534 16.69 -14.27 23.24
CA PHE A 534 15.75 -13.16 23.30
C PHE A 534 15.74 -12.51 24.67
N THR A 535 15.49 -11.20 24.66
CA THR A 535 15.34 -10.38 25.87
C THR A 535 13.88 -9.95 25.99
N ALA A 536 13.29 -10.21 27.15
CA ALA A 536 11.95 -9.79 27.48
C ALA A 536 11.99 -8.76 28.61
N HIS A 537 11.26 -7.66 28.46
CA HIS A 537 10.98 -6.72 29.53
C HIS A 537 9.65 -7.09 30.17
N ILE A 538 9.65 -7.36 31.47
CA ILE A 538 8.48 -7.84 32.20
C ILE A 538 8.19 -6.85 33.34
N GLY A 539 6.98 -6.29 33.31
CA GLY A 539 6.46 -5.48 34.41
C GLY A 539 5.30 -6.19 35.08
N ALA A 540 5.18 -6.05 36.38
CA ALA A 540 4.08 -6.59 37.15
C ALA A 540 3.78 -5.67 38.35
N LEU A 541 2.48 -5.60 38.74
CA LEU A 541 2.05 -4.93 39.98
C LEU A 541 2.47 -5.69 41.23
N GLU A 542 2.73 -6.99 41.12
CA GLU A 542 3.26 -7.83 42.18
C GLU A 542 4.71 -8.24 41.88
N ASN A 543 5.45 -8.62 42.93
CA ASN A 543 6.82 -9.09 42.76
C ASN A 543 6.90 -10.33 41.88
N ILE A 544 7.62 -10.24 40.77
CA ILE A 544 7.89 -11.36 39.88
C ILE A 544 8.79 -12.34 40.61
N THR A 545 8.29 -13.52 40.88
CA THR A 545 9.05 -14.56 41.56
C THR A 545 9.72 -15.54 40.61
N LYS A 546 9.24 -15.61 39.37
CA LYS A 546 9.71 -16.56 38.35
C LYS A 546 9.19 -16.16 36.97
N VAL A 547 10.06 -16.25 35.98
CA VAL A 547 9.73 -16.17 34.57
C VAL A 547 10.11 -17.47 33.87
N GLU A 548 9.20 -18.05 33.13
CA GLU A 548 9.37 -19.33 32.43
C GLU A 548 9.27 -19.14 30.92
N CYS A 549 10.14 -19.78 30.18
CA CYS A 549 10.03 -19.90 28.73
C CYS A 549 9.36 -21.23 28.37
N TRP A 550 8.34 -21.17 27.55
CA TRP A 550 7.61 -22.30 27.02
C TRP A 550 7.61 -22.25 25.48
N VAL A 551 7.95 -23.35 24.84
CA VAL A 551 7.94 -23.49 23.38
C VAL A 551 6.93 -24.57 23.03
N ASP A 552 5.96 -24.27 22.18
CA ASP A 552 4.88 -25.18 21.76
C ASP A 552 4.17 -25.86 22.95
N SER A 553 3.89 -25.09 24.01
CA SER A 553 3.29 -25.58 25.27
C SER A 553 4.16 -26.58 26.06
N ILE A 554 5.45 -26.65 25.77
CA ILE A 554 6.44 -27.45 26.48
C ILE A 554 7.34 -26.51 27.27
N PHE A 555 7.45 -26.76 28.59
CA PHE A 555 8.40 -26.02 29.44
C PHE A 555 9.82 -26.21 28.91
N TYR A 556 10.52 -25.13 28.65
CA TYR A 556 11.89 -25.13 28.16
C TYR A 556 12.88 -24.82 29.29
N THR A 557 12.77 -23.64 29.88
CA THR A 557 13.66 -23.24 30.99
C THR A 557 13.09 -22.03 31.75
N ASN A 558 13.76 -21.65 32.85
CA ASN A 558 13.52 -20.36 33.50
C ASN A 558 14.42 -19.32 32.89
N MET A 559 13.89 -18.12 32.67
CA MET A 559 14.66 -16.97 32.22
C MET A 559 15.51 -16.40 33.37
N ILE A 560 16.62 -15.78 33.02
CA ILE A 560 17.54 -15.15 33.94
C ILE A 560 17.29 -13.66 33.95
N GLU A 561 17.11 -13.07 35.13
CA GLU A 561 17.02 -11.62 35.29
C GLU A 561 18.43 -11.01 35.20
N GLU A 562 18.68 -10.18 34.21
CA GLU A 562 19.95 -9.47 34.01
C GLU A 562 19.93 -8.07 34.65
N LYS A 563 18.80 -7.38 34.58
CA LYS A 563 18.53 -6.09 35.23
C LYS A 563 17.10 -6.10 35.76
N GLU A 564 16.78 -5.11 36.57
CA GLU A 564 15.42 -4.95 37.08
C GLU A 564 14.40 -5.00 35.92
N SER A 565 13.54 -6.00 35.94
CA SER A 565 12.51 -6.30 34.93
C SER A 565 13.00 -6.72 33.53
N GLU A 566 14.30 -6.91 33.30
CA GLU A 566 14.86 -7.46 32.08
C GLU A 566 15.25 -8.92 32.26
N TYR A 567 14.67 -9.82 31.44
CA TYR A 567 14.90 -11.25 31.48
C TYR A 567 15.43 -11.76 30.15
N THR A 568 16.50 -12.54 30.19
CA THR A 568 17.13 -13.10 28.99
C THR A 568 17.08 -14.61 29.00
N LEU A 569 17.09 -15.15 27.79
CA LEU A 569 17.28 -16.55 27.49
C LEU A 569 18.32 -16.68 26.37
N GLU A 570 19.35 -17.50 26.59
CA GLU A 570 20.31 -17.94 25.59
C GLU A 570 20.05 -19.37 25.13
#